data_2d8b17ba13cfe9cdfc1e7a42995dc39f
#
_entry.id   2d8b17ba13cfe9cdfc1e7a42995dc39f
#
_cell.length_a   1.000
_cell.length_b   1.000
_cell.length_c   1.000
_cell.angle_alpha   90.00
_cell.angle_beta   90.00
_cell.angle_gamma   90.00
#
_symmetry.space_group_name_H-M   'P 1'
#
loop_
_entity.id
_entity.type
_entity.pdbx_description
1 polymer ?
#
loop_
_entity_poly.entity_id
_entity_poly.type
_entity_poly.pdbx_seq_one_letter_code
_entity_poly.pdbx_strand_id
1 'polypeptide(L)'
;MSVRLHTSAPNKPRKQRARRVLSVVAALAVLGGGLAVGGSLAYGAQGRAGHRDAVIEGAKDLVREDGFPAVLAAVGGRDGRVRDYTVGTGDLETGAAVPVNGRVRAGSNTKAFTSAVVLQLVGEGTVDLDEPIETYLPGLVRGDGIDGSRITVRNLLQHTSGLPDYTQSLPPNPFEIRDTYYNPREMLDLALAEKAVFEPGAKWQYSNTNYLLAGLLVEKVTGRPFGEEITNRIIRPLGLKDTYWPNAGERDIRGTHPKGYGASTPGSPLEDITRLDPSQAWAAGQLVTTPRDLNHFFSALLGGEVLDAAELKEMTTTVPAAEGSPTPGTEYGLGLFRTPLSCGVDLWGHGGSIHGYETFGGVTDDGRAATVAVTALSSAVAADLDGILEAHQHVQDLVDTAICN
;
A
#
# COMPACT_ATOMS: atom_id res chain seq x y z
N MET A 1 8.18 77.91 -9.67
CA MET A 1 8.94 76.76 -9.15
C MET A 1 8.12 75.50 -9.43
N SER A 2 8.40 74.84 -10.58
CA SER A 2 7.64 73.66 -11.04
C SER A 2 8.34 72.40 -10.57
N VAL A 3 7.62 71.59 -9.79
CA VAL A 3 8.08 70.26 -9.38
C VAL A 3 7.48 69.25 -10.34
N ARG A 4 8.36 68.53 -11.07
CA ARG A 4 7.96 67.39 -11.95
C ARG A 4 7.79 66.13 -11.09
N LEU A 5 6.61 65.54 -11.09
CA LEU A 5 6.34 64.21 -10.57
C LEU A 5 6.78 63.17 -11.61
N HIS A 6 7.70 62.29 -11.18
CA HIS A 6 8.08 61.10 -11.93
C HIS A 6 7.09 60.00 -11.56
N THR A 7 6.27 59.56 -12.56
CA THR A 7 5.47 58.37 -12.44
C THR A 7 6.31 57.16 -12.84
N SER A 8 6.63 56.30 -11.88
CA SER A 8 7.19 54.98 -12.13
C SER A 8 6.10 53.98 -12.48
N ALA A 9 6.25 53.31 -13.62
CA ALA A 9 5.38 52.23 -14.07
C ALA A 9 5.43 50.99 -13.17
N PRO A 10 4.34 50.25 -12.97
CA PRO A 10 4.32 49.05 -12.14
C PRO A 10 5.03 47.90 -12.83
N ASN A 11 5.91 47.26 -12.08
CA ASN A 11 6.67 46.08 -12.44
C ASN A 11 5.71 44.86 -12.55
N LYS A 12 5.64 44.23 -13.72
CA LYS A 12 4.88 43.00 -13.93
C LYS A 12 5.55 41.85 -13.16
N PRO A 13 4.79 41.04 -12.43
CA PRO A 13 5.37 39.87 -11.75
C PRO A 13 5.87 38.86 -12.79
N ARG A 14 7.14 38.47 -12.68
CA ARG A 14 7.72 37.34 -13.39
C ARG A 14 6.97 36.08 -12.98
N LYS A 15 6.31 35.44 -13.94
CA LYS A 15 5.77 34.09 -13.78
C LYS A 15 6.93 33.14 -13.43
N GLN A 16 7.09 32.80 -12.16
CA GLN A 16 7.87 31.64 -11.75
C GLN A 16 7.17 30.41 -12.35
N ARG A 17 7.84 29.77 -13.32
CA ARG A 17 7.50 28.41 -13.72
C ARG A 17 7.88 27.52 -12.53
N ALA A 18 6.92 27.19 -11.69
CA ALA A 18 7.03 26.11 -10.74
C ALA A 18 7.33 24.84 -11.53
N ARG A 19 8.54 24.32 -11.42
CA ARG A 19 8.86 22.95 -11.80
C ARG A 19 8.05 22.05 -10.85
N ARG A 20 7.01 21.43 -11.37
CA ARG A 20 6.32 20.33 -10.69
C ARG A 20 7.31 19.18 -10.62
N VAL A 21 8.01 19.06 -9.51
CA VAL A 21 8.65 17.80 -9.12
C VAL A 21 7.49 16.92 -8.70
N LEU A 22 7.15 15.93 -9.51
CA LEU A 22 6.16 14.91 -9.14
C LEU A 22 6.63 14.26 -7.84
N SER A 23 5.81 14.39 -6.80
CA SER A 23 6.00 13.62 -5.58
C SER A 23 5.58 12.18 -5.85
N VAL A 24 6.54 11.30 -6.15
CA VAL A 24 6.35 9.91 -6.58
C VAL A 24 6.01 8.97 -5.41
N VAL A 25 5.83 9.47 -4.19
CA VAL A 25 5.74 8.65 -2.98
C VAL A 25 4.42 7.89 -2.82
N ALA A 26 3.35 8.26 -3.52
CA ALA A 26 2.04 7.61 -3.34
C ALA A 26 1.46 6.93 -4.59
N ALA A 27 2.12 7.01 -5.74
CA ALA A 27 1.58 6.54 -7.02
C ALA A 27 2.31 5.32 -7.61
N LEU A 28 3.18 4.65 -6.87
CA LEU A 28 3.92 3.47 -7.32
C LEU A 28 3.07 2.18 -7.42
N ALA A 29 1.77 2.30 -7.40
CA ALA A 29 0.93 1.16 -7.80
C ALA A 29 0.71 1.08 -9.32
N VAL A 30 1.01 2.15 -10.10
CA VAL A 30 0.73 2.13 -11.56
C VAL A 30 1.59 3.17 -12.27
N LEU A 31 2.64 2.82 -12.97
CA LEU A 31 3.17 3.46 -14.20
C LEU A 31 4.50 2.82 -14.63
N GLY A 32 4.52 2.12 -15.73
CA GLY A 32 5.74 1.70 -16.42
C GLY A 32 5.48 0.73 -17.56
N GLY A 33 5.42 1.21 -18.78
CA GLY A 33 5.41 0.37 -19.98
C GLY A 33 6.83 -0.13 -20.26
N GLY A 34 7.06 -1.43 -20.20
CA GLY A 34 8.33 -2.08 -20.53
C GLY A 34 8.21 -3.00 -21.74
N LEU A 35 9.17 -2.89 -22.65
CA LEU A 35 9.33 -3.75 -23.85
C LEU A 35 9.66 -5.19 -23.43
N ALA A 36 8.80 -6.12 -23.83
CA ALA A 36 9.02 -7.55 -23.67
C ALA A 36 10.17 -8.03 -24.56
N VAL A 37 11.25 -8.52 -23.96
CA VAL A 37 12.23 -9.39 -24.64
C VAL A 37 11.98 -10.81 -24.13
N GLY A 38 11.40 -11.63 -25.00
CA GLY A 38 11.13 -13.03 -24.73
C GLY A 38 12.41 -13.87 -24.63
N GLY A 39 12.55 -14.55 -23.50
CA GLY A 39 13.53 -15.62 -23.31
C GLY A 39 12.83 -16.81 -22.67
N SER A 40 12.38 -17.78 -23.48
CA SER A 40 11.87 -19.06 -22.97
C SER A 40 13.02 -19.93 -22.49
N LEU A 41 13.17 -20.15 -21.21
CA LEU A 41 13.99 -21.21 -20.63
C LEU A 41 13.10 -22.35 -20.12
N ALA A 42 13.29 -23.52 -20.71
CA ALA A 42 12.65 -24.74 -20.26
C ALA A 42 13.22 -25.18 -18.91
N TYR A 43 12.38 -25.21 -17.87
CA TYR A 43 12.74 -25.73 -16.56
C TYR A 43 12.25 -27.19 -16.42
N GLY A 44 13.22 -28.11 -16.36
CA GLY A 44 13.00 -29.46 -15.86
C GLY A 44 12.88 -29.46 -14.34
N ALA A 45 12.12 -30.43 -13.81
CA ALA A 45 11.81 -30.59 -12.40
C ALA A 45 13.09 -30.61 -11.51
N GLN A 46 13.42 -29.48 -10.88
CA GLN A 46 14.41 -29.37 -9.83
C GLN A 46 13.69 -29.39 -8.48
N GLY A 47 14.13 -30.29 -7.61
CA GLY A 47 13.49 -30.60 -6.34
C GLY A 47 13.50 -29.44 -5.32
N ARG A 48 12.82 -29.65 -4.17
CA ARG A 48 12.62 -28.71 -3.04
C ARG A 48 13.86 -27.92 -2.57
N ALA A 49 15.09 -28.40 -2.85
CA ALA A 49 16.33 -27.66 -2.57
C ALA A 49 16.50 -26.46 -3.52
N GLY A 50 16.25 -26.63 -4.82
CA GLY A 50 16.38 -25.56 -5.80
C GLY A 50 15.41 -24.39 -5.58
N HIS A 51 14.19 -24.66 -5.13
CA HIS A 51 13.21 -23.61 -4.80
C HIS A 51 13.69 -22.70 -3.63
N ARG A 52 14.18 -23.31 -2.54
CA ARG A 52 14.74 -22.56 -1.42
C ARG A 52 15.92 -21.69 -1.83
N ASP A 53 16.78 -22.22 -2.68
CA ASP A 53 17.96 -21.51 -3.17
C ASP A 53 17.55 -20.33 -4.04
N ALA A 54 16.52 -20.47 -4.91
CA ALA A 54 16.02 -19.39 -5.75
C ALA A 54 15.45 -18.20 -4.93
N VAL A 55 14.66 -18.49 -3.89
CA VAL A 55 14.14 -17.42 -3.01
C VAL A 55 15.26 -16.70 -2.25
N ILE A 56 16.25 -17.44 -1.76
CA ILE A 56 17.41 -16.85 -1.08
C ILE A 56 18.25 -16.00 -2.03
N GLU A 57 18.51 -16.48 -3.25
CA GLU A 57 19.29 -15.73 -4.24
C GLU A 57 18.55 -14.47 -4.68
N GLY A 58 17.24 -14.53 -4.99
CA GLY A 58 16.46 -13.34 -5.30
C GLY A 58 16.42 -12.34 -4.14
N ALA A 59 16.33 -12.80 -2.88
CA ALA A 59 16.44 -11.91 -1.73
C ALA A 59 17.83 -11.29 -1.57
N LYS A 60 18.90 -12.00 -1.95
CA LYS A 60 20.26 -11.44 -1.97
C LYS A 60 20.43 -10.40 -3.08
N ASP A 61 19.79 -10.61 -4.23
CA ASP A 61 19.82 -9.66 -5.33
C ASP A 61 19.16 -8.34 -4.94
N LEU A 62 18.00 -8.36 -4.27
CA LEU A 62 17.37 -7.17 -3.69
C LEU A 62 18.31 -6.39 -2.75
N VAL A 63 19.13 -7.09 -1.96
CA VAL A 63 20.09 -6.41 -1.08
C VAL A 63 21.32 -5.90 -1.83
N ARG A 64 21.86 -6.70 -2.77
CA ARG A 64 23.14 -6.43 -3.40
C ARG A 64 23.03 -5.50 -4.62
N GLU A 65 22.00 -5.71 -5.45
CA GLU A 65 21.83 -4.97 -6.71
C GLU A 65 20.92 -3.75 -6.51
N ASP A 66 19.78 -3.92 -5.81
CA ASP A 66 18.82 -2.83 -5.59
C ASP A 66 19.15 -1.97 -4.36
N GLY A 67 20.00 -2.47 -3.44
CA GLY A 67 20.48 -1.71 -2.29
C GLY A 67 19.50 -1.66 -1.11
N PHE A 68 18.49 -2.54 -1.05
CA PHE A 68 17.64 -2.65 0.13
C PHE A 68 18.44 -3.12 1.35
N PRO A 69 18.32 -2.47 2.53
CA PRO A 69 19.08 -2.88 3.73
C PRO A 69 18.78 -4.30 4.19
N ALA A 70 17.51 -4.71 4.14
CA ALA A 70 17.08 -6.04 4.54
C ALA A 70 15.84 -6.50 3.78
N VAL A 71 15.73 -7.82 3.64
CA VAL A 71 14.59 -8.54 3.10
C VAL A 71 14.09 -9.55 4.13
N LEU A 72 12.78 -9.58 4.35
CA LEU A 72 12.06 -10.60 5.08
C LEU A 72 11.04 -11.24 4.14
N ALA A 73 10.96 -12.56 4.09
CA ALA A 73 9.92 -13.24 3.34
C ALA A 73 9.32 -14.39 4.13
N ALA A 74 8.03 -14.61 3.96
CA ALA A 74 7.33 -15.79 4.43
C ALA A 74 6.70 -16.50 3.22
N VAL A 75 6.98 -17.79 3.06
CA VAL A 75 6.49 -18.62 1.95
C VAL A 75 5.72 -19.80 2.49
N GLY A 76 4.44 -19.87 2.19
CA GLY A 76 3.52 -20.94 2.54
C GLY A 76 3.31 -21.89 1.37
N GLY A 77 3.58 -23.18 1.56
CA GLY A 77 3.27 -24.20 0.57
C GLY A 77 1.85 -24.77 0.74
N ARG A 78 1.38 -25.52 -0.27
CA ARG A 78 0.10 -26.28 -0.22
C ARG A 78 0.01 -27.26 0.96
N ASP A 79 1.14 -27.60 1.59
CA ASP A 79 1.24 -28.46 2.76
C ASP A 79 0.97 -27.72 4.08
N GLY A 80 0.58 -26.44 4.03
CA GLY A 80 0.34 -25.57 5.17
C GLY A 80 1.60 -25.16 5.95
N ARG A 81 2.79 -25.54 5.49
CA ARG A 81 4.04 -25.17 6.14
C ARG A 81 4.53 -23.83 5.65
N VAL A 82 4.82 -22.94 6.59
CA VAL A 82 5.42 -21.64 6.31
C VAL A 82 6.92 -21.69 6.55
N ARG A 83 7.69 -21.13 5.63
CA ARG A 83 9.14 -20.93 5.73
C ARG A 83 9.43 -19.44 5.72
N ASP A 84 10.31 -19.03 6.64
CA ASP A 84 10.81 -17.66 6.68
C ASP A 84 12.20 -17.58 6.07
N TYR A 85 12.43 -16.46 5.41
CA TYR A 85 13.71 -16.11 4.81
C TYR A 85 14.07 -14.70 5.26
N THR A 86 15.34 -14.49 5.59
CA THR A 86 15.88 -13.17 5.94
C THR A 86 17.24 -13.01 5.31
N VAL A 87 17.47 -11.86 4.68
CA VAL A 87 18.75 -11.49 4.03
C VAL A 87 19.05 -10.03 4.34
N GLY A 88 20.32 -9.66 4.38
CA GLY A 88 20.78 -8.29 4.61
C GLY A 88 21.02 -7.99 6.09
N THR A 89 20.87 -6.73 6.47
CA THR A 89 21.22 -6.18 7.80
C THR A 89 19.98 -5.53 8.42
N GLY A 90 19.60 -5.99 9.60
CA GLY A 90 18.42 -5.51 10.32
C GLY A 90 18.61 -4.14 10.96
N ASP A 91 19.85 -3.73 11.20
CA ASP A 91 20.23 -2.42 11.70
C ASP A 91 21.61 -2.04 11.11
N LEU A 92 21.62 -1.04 10.22
CA LEU A 92 22.85 -0.61 9.52
C LEU A 92 23.88 0.04 10.44
N GLU A 93 23.45 0.60 11.58
CA GLU A 93 24.36 1.24 12.54
C GLU A 93 25.13 0.19 13.36
N THR A 94 24.43 -0.86 13.81
CA THR A 94 25.00 -1.88 14.71
C THR A 94 25.46 -3.13 13.97
N GLY A 95 25.04 -3.34 12.72
CA GLY A 95 25.24 -4.58 11.97
C GLY A 95 24.40 -5.75 12.47
N ALA A 96 23.33 -5.49 13.25
CA ALA A 96 22.48 -6.54 13.78
C ALA A 96 21.77 -7.31 12.66
N ALA A 97 21.61 -8.63 12.87
CA ALA A 97 20.93 -9.49 11.91
C ALA A 97 19.44 -9.14 11.75
N VAL A 98 18.89 -9.45 10.59
CA VAL A 98 17.46 -9.32 10.32
C VAL A 98 16.69 -10.33 11.20
N PRO A 99 15.72 -9.88 12.02
CA PRO A 99 14.96 -10.80 12.85
C PRO A 99 14.03 -11.67 12.00
N VAL A 100 14.01 -12.97 12.29
CA VAL A 100 13.09 -13.89 11.63
C VAL A 100 11.65 -13.50 11.97
N ASN A 101 10.80 -13.38 10.96
CA ASN A 101 9.41 -12.91 11.07
C ASN A 101 9.29 -11.59 11.88
N GLY A 102 10.24 -10.67 11.68
CA GLY A 102 10.22 -9.35 12.31
C GLY A 102 9.01 -8.54 11.86
N ARG A 103 8.50 -7.68 12.74
CA ARG A 103 7.40 -6.79 12.44
C ARG A 103 7.84 -5.68 11.50
N VAL A 104 6.97 -5.36 10.56
CA VAL A 104 7.12 -4.27 9.57
C VAL A 104 5.85 -3.44 9.52
N ARG A 105 5.93 -2.22 9.02
CA ARG A 105 4.73 -1.46 8.71
C ARG A 105 4.07 -2.03 7.46
N ALA A 106 2.78 -2.33 7.53
CA ALA A 106 2.03 -2.99 6.46
C ALA A 106 1.79 -2.10 5.23
N GLY A 107 1.83 -0.77 5.44
CA GLY A 107 1.42 0.15 4.38
C GLY A 107 0.05 -0.22 3.83
N SER A 108 -0.12 -0.09 2.54
CA SER A 108 -1.43 -0.29 1.87
C SER A 108 -2.01 -1.71 1.95
N ASN A 109 -1.28 -2.73 2.46
CA ASN A 109 -1.94 -3.99 2.84
C ASN A 109 -3.08 -3.77 3.84
N THR A 110 -3.04 -2.68 4.62
CA THR A 110 -4.14 -2.25 5.51
C THR A 110 -5.47 -2.12 4.77
N LYS A 111 -5.47 -1.79 3.48
CA LYS A 111 -6.68 -1.62 2.68
C LYS A 111 -7.51 -2.91 2.56
N ALA A 112 -6.86 -4.05 2.42
CA ALA A 112 -7.55 -5.33 2.41
C ALA A 112 -8.29 -5.60 3.74
N PHE A 113 -7.66 -5.26 4.86
CA PHE A 113 -8.30 -5.34 6.18
C PHE A 113 -9.47 -4.34 6.29
N THR A 114 -9.27 -3.10 5.84
CA THR A 114 -10.31 -2.06 5.86
C THR A 114 -11.52 -2.48 5.03
N SER A 115 -11.30 -2.99 3.82
CA SER A 115 -12.37 -3.51 2.96
C SER A 115 -13.08 -4.69 3.60
N ALA A 116 -12.35 -5.61 4.23
CA ALA A 116 -12.96 -6.74 4.92
C ALA A 116 -13.87 -6.28 6.07
N VAL A 117 -13.48 -5.27 6.85
CA VAL A 117 -14.35 -4.67 7.89
C VAL A 117 -15.61 -4.06 7.27
N VAL A 118 -15.49 -3.29 6.19
CA VAL A 118 -16.65 -2.70 5.50
C VAL A 118 -17.57 -3.80 4.95
N LEU A 119 -17.00 -4.85 4.36
CA LEU A 119 -17.79 -5.97 3.80
C LEU A 119 -18.48 -6.80 4.89
N GLN A 120 -17.90 -6.97 6.07
CA GLN A 120 -18.61 -7.56 7.21
C GLN A 120 -19.82 -6.71 7.61
N LEU A 121 -19.70 -5.37 7.60
CA LEU A 121 -20.82 -4.47 7.86
C LEU A 121 -21.87 -4.51 6.75
N VAL A 122 -21.49 -4.86 5.52
CA VAL A 122 -22.42 -5.14 4.41
C VAL A 122 -23.20 -6.43 4.69
N GLY A 123 -22.51 -7.52 5.05
CA GLY A 123 -23.16 -8.77 5.43
C GLY A 123 -24.11 -8.63 6.64
N GLU A 124 -23.79 -7.73 7.57
CA GLU A 124 -24.64 -7.35 8.72
C GLU A 124 -25.84 -6.47 8.31
N GLY A 125 -25.92 -6.01 7.06
CA GLY A 125 -26.98 -5.11 6.56
C GLY A 125 -26.88 -3.68 7.10
N THR A 126 -25.72 -3.29 7.65
CA THR A 126 -25.48 -1.93 8.19
C THR A 126 -24.98 -0.98 7.11
N VAL A 127 -24.29 -1.50 6.11
CA VAL A 127 -23.73 -0.77 4.95
C VAL A 127 -24.23 -1.42 3.67
N ASP A 128 -24.54 -0.62 2.66
CA ASP A 128 -24.80 -1.07 1.29
C ASP A 128 -23.69 -0.55 0.38
N LEU A 129 -23.10 -1.43 -0.43
CA LEU A 129 -22.01 -1.09 -1.33
C LEU A 129 -22.40 -0.07 -2.40
N ASP A 130 -23.64 -0.08 -2.83
CA ASP A 130 -24.14 0.75 -3.93
C ASP A 130 -24.85 2.02 -3.45
N GLU A 131 -25.01 2.18 -2.12
CA GLU A 131 -25.45 3.45 -1.53
C GLU A 131 -24.38 4.54 -1.62
N PRO A 132 -24.79 5.80 -1.87
CA PRO A 132 -23.89 6.94 -1.82
C PRO A 132 -23.27 7.13 -0.44
N ILE A 133 -21.99 7.53 -0.40
CA ILE A 133 -21.28 7.85 0.86
C ILE A 133 -21.96 8.97 1.64
N GLU A 134 -22.72 9.83 0.99
CA GLU A 134 -23.55 10.87 1.60
C GLU A 134 -24.55 10.33 2.61
N THR A 135 -25.08 9.11 2.39
CA THR A 135 -26.02 8.44 3.31
C THR A 135 -25.38 8.23 4.68
N TYR A 136 -24.11 7.89 4.71
CA TYR A 136 -23.37 7.58 5.93
C TYR A 136 -22.62 8.78 6.51
N LEU A 137 -22.10 9.65 5.63
CA LEU A 137 -21.28 10.81 5.99
C LEU A 137 -21.88 12.10 5.38
N PRO A 138 -23.08 12.50 5.85
CA PRO A 138 -23.81 13.62 5.24
C PRO A 138 -23.03 14.93 5.31
N GLY A 139 -22.94 15.62 4.17
CA GLY A 139 -22.28 16.91 4.03
C GLY A 139 -20.77 16.89 4.08
N LEU A 140 -20.15 15.69 4.27
CA LEU A 140 -18.70 15.58 4.45
C LEU A 140 -17.92 15.67 3.14
N VAL A 141 -18.42 15.05 2.07
CA VAL A 141 -17.68 14.89 0.80
C VAL A 141 -18.19 15.92 -0.22
N ARG A 142 -17.56 17.10 -0.22
CA ARG A 142 -17.90 18.24 -1.09
C ARG A 142 -16.64 18.97 -1.56
N GLY A 143 -16.56 19.32 -2.85
CA GLY A 143 -15.44 20.05 -3.44
C GLY A 143 -15.70 20.43 -4.89
N ASP A 144 -14.70 20.94 -5.60
CA ASP A 144 -14.80 21.27 -7.03
C ASP A 144 -14.97 19.99 -7.87
N GLY A 145 -16.18 19.76 -8.36
CA GLY A 145 -16.57 18.53 -9.06
C GLY A 145 -16.72 17.30 -8.15
N ILE A 146 -16.63 17.48 -6.83
CA ILE A 146 -16.76 16.40 -5.83
C ILE A 146 -18.13 16.50 -5.16
N ASP A 147 -18.91 15.40 -5.25
CA ASP A 147 -20.21 15.28 -4.60
C ASP A 147 -20.41 13.87 -4.06
N GLY A 148 -20.46 13.74 -2.72
CA GLY A 148 -20.64 12.47 -2.01
C GLY A 148 -21.95 11.74 -2.33
N SER A 149 -22.95 12.44 -2.85
CA SER A 149 -24.21 11.82 -3.32
C SER A 149 -24.08 11.03 -4.62
N ARG A 150 -22.93 11.14 -5.30
CA ARG A 150 -22.61 10.46 -6.56
C ARG A 150 -21.53 9.39 -6.40
N ILE A 151 -20.92 9.30 -5.24
CA ILE A 151 -19.83 8.36 -4.93
C ILE A 151 -20.39 7.26 -4.03
N THR A 152 -20.40 6.02 -4.51
CA THR A 152 -20.87 4.88 -3.72
C THR A 152 -19.75 4.34 -2.83
N VAL A 153 -20.10 3.53 -1.81
CA VAL A 153 -19.14 2.79 -0.99
C VAL A 153 -18.27 1.90 -1.89
N ARG A 154 -18.86 1.24 -2.88
CA ARG A 154 -18.14 0.43 -3.90
C ARG A 154 -17.09 1.26 -4.63
N ASN A 155 -17.43 2.48 -5.05
CA ASN A 155 -16.47 3.35 -5.74
C ASN A 155 -15.25 3.66 -4.87
N LEU A 156 -15.42 3.82 -3.55
CA LEU A 156 -14.32 4.03 -2.62
C LEU A 156 -13.42 2.77 -2.57
N LEU A 157 -13.99 1.62 -2.26
CA LEU A 157 -13.22 0.39 -2.06
C LEU A 157 -12.52 -0.07 -3.34
N GLN A 158 -13.09 0.24 -4.52
CA GLN A 158 -12.57 -0.16 -5.84
C GLN A 158 -11.68 0.89 -6.50
N HIS A 159 -11.44 2.05 -5.88
CA HIS A 159 -10.68 3.16 -6.47
C HIS A 159 -11.29 3.73 -7.77
N THR A 160 -12.61 3.76 -7.87
CA THR A 160 -13.36 4.33 -9.00
C THR A 160 -14.13 5.60 -8.63
N SER A 161 -13.81 6.25 -7.52
CA SER A 161 -14.51 7.43 -7.00
C SER A 161 -14.20 8.73 -7.74
N GLY A 162 -13.01 8.83 -8.35
CA GLY A 162 -12.50 10.09 -8.92
C GLY A 162 -11.98 11.09 -7.88
N LEU A 163 -11.86 10.70 -6.61
CA LEU A 163 -11.32 11.57 -5.55
C LEU A 163 -9.80 11.75 -5.69
N PRO A 164 -9.30 12.99 -5.53
CA PRO A 164 -7.88 13.27 -5.45
C PRO A 164 -7.22 12.51 -4.29
N ASP A 165 -5.94 12.17 -4.45
CA ASP A 165 -5.17 11.54 -3.37
C ASP A 165 -4.52 12.60 -2.47
N TYR A 166 -4.93 12.68 -1.21
CA TYR A 166 -4.41 13.64 -0.23
C TYR A 166 -2.88 13.55 -0.06
N THR A 167 -2.29 12.39 -0.32
CA THR A 167 -0.84 12.20 -0.13
C THR A 167 -0.01 13.06 -1.08
N GLN A 168 -0.60 13.52 -2.20
CA GLN A 168 0.05 14.46 -3.12
C GLN A 168 0.22 15.87 -2.51
N SER A 169 -0.51 16.18 -1.44
CA SER A 169 -0.44 17.46 -0.74
C SER A 169 0.46 17.40 0.51
N LEU A 170 0.99 16.23 0.86
CA LEU A 170 1.93 16.08 1.95
C LEU A 170 3.37 16.46 1.53
N PRO A 171 4.22 16.93 2.46
CA PRO A 171 5.63 17.14 2.17
C PRO A 171 6.30 15.87 1.62
N PRO A 172 7.10 15.99 0.54
CA PRO A 172 7.71 14.82 -0.11
C PRO A 172 8.87 14.22 0.71
N ASN A 173 9.52 15.01 1.58
CA ASN A 173 10.56 14.54 2.46
C ASN A 173 9.96 13.85 3.70
N PRO A 174 10.13 12.53 3.87
CA PRO A 174 9.51 11.79 4.96
C PRO A 174 9.96 12.25 6.36
N PHE A 175 11.15 12.81 6.48
CA PHE A 175 11.69 13.30 7.74
C PHE A 175 11.00 14.58 8.25
N GLU A 176 10.33 15.33 7.37
CA GLU A 176 9.53 16.51 7.75
C GLU A 176 8.21 16.13 8.40
N ILE A 177 7.68 14.93 8.09
CA ILE A 177 6.35 14.50 8.54
C ILE A 177 6.39 13.39 9.59
N ARG A 178 7.53 12.72 9.79
CA ARG A 178 7.62 11.50 10.62
C ARG A 178 7.16 11.66 12.06
N ASP A 179 7.23 12.88 12.61
CA ASP A 179 6.86 13.18 13.99
C ASP A 179 5.47 13.84 14.11
N THR A 180 4.78 14.04 12.99
CA THR A 180 3.49 14.75 12.92
C THR A 180 2.33 13.76 12.98
N TYR A 181 1.42 14.00 13.93
CA TYR A 181 0.12 13.32 13.92
C TYR A 181 -0.83 14.01 12.95
N TYR A 182 -1.44 13.23 12.05
CA TYR A 182 -2.42 13.69 11.09
C TYR A 182 -3.82 13.19 11.49
N ASN A 183 -4.75 14.12 11.65
CA ASN A 183 -6.16 13.76 11.86
C ASN A 183 -6.79 13.33 10.51
N PRO A 184 -7.56 12.24 10.46
CA PRO A 184 -8.19 11.78 9.21
C PRO A 184 -9.04 12.85 8.51
N ARG A 185 -9.69 13.73 9.27
CA ARG A 185 -10.49 14.84 8.73
C ARG A 185 -9.64 15.92 8.06
N GLU A 186 -8.50 16.26 8.66
CA GLU A 186 -7.57 17.23 8.09
C GLU A 186 -6.96 16.69 6.77
N MET A 187 -6.63 15.41 6.72
CA MET A 187 -6.16 14.77 5.49
C MET A 187 -7.25 14.75 4.40
N LEU A 188 -8.50 14.51 4.78
CA LEU A 188 -9.62 14.58 3.85
C LEU A 188 -9.78 16.01 3.29
N ASP A 189 -9.65 17.03 4.13
CA ASP A 189 -9.76 18.44 3.71
C ASP A 189 -8.68 18.79 2.68
N LEU A 190 -7.46 18.23 2.78
CA LEU A 190 -6.42 18.38 1.75
C LEU A 190 -6.88 17.84 0.38
N ALA A 191 -7.50 16.66 0.36
CA ALA A 191 -8.01 16.09 -0.89
C ALA A 191 -9.19 16.90 -1.46
N LEU A 192 -10.12 17.34 -0.59
CA LEU A 192 -11.31 18.08 -1.01
C LEU A 192 -11.03 19.51 -1.46
N ALA A 193 -9.85 20.06 -1.15
CA ALA A 193 -9.36 21.33 -1.68
C ALA A 193 -8.94 21.24 -3.17
N GLU A 194 -8.70 20.04 -3.66
CA GLU A 194 -8.34 19.77 -5.05
C GLU A 194 -9.59 19.44 -5.88
N LYS A 195 -9.47 19.57 -7.21
CA LYS A 195 -10.54 19.23 -8.14
C LYS A 195 -10.68 17.71 -8.33
N ALA A 196 -11.93 17.23 -8.51
CA ALA A 196 -12.19 15.86 -8.93
C ALA A 196 -11.35 15.47 -10.15
N VAL A 197 -10.77 14.25 -10.11
CA VAL A 197 -9.89 13.74 -11.17
C VAL A 197 -10.71 13.26 -12.38
N PHE A 198 -11.85 12.62 -12.10
CA PHE A 198 -12.83 12.14 -13.09
C PHE A 198 -14.19 11.91 -12.41
N GLU A 199 -15.22 11.66 -13.22
CA GLU A 199 -16.56 11.34 -12.73
C GLU A 199 -16.59 9.96 -12.05
N PRO A 200 -17.29 9.77 -10.92
CA PRO A 200 -17.40 8.49 -10.25
C PRO A 200 -17.81 7.36 -11.20
N GLY A 201 -17.12 6.23 -11.14
CA GLY A 201 -17.31 5.07 -11.99
C GLY A 201 -16.69 5.13 -13.39
N ALA A 202 -16.15 6.30 -13.82
CA ALA A 202 -15.66 6.46 -15.19
C ALA A 202 -14.30 5.80 -15.44
N LYS A 203 -13.47 5.71 -14.40
CA LYS A 203 -12.09 5.17 -14.48
C LYS A 203 -11.69 4.52 -13.17
N TRP A 204 -10.62 3.76 -13.22
CA TRP A 204 -9.87 3.33 -12.05
C TRP A 204 -8.66 4.25 -11.84
N GLN A 205 -8.46 4.74 -10.63
CA GLN A 205 -7.25 5.43 -10.22
C GLN A 205 -7.08 5.33 -8.71
N TYR A 206 -5.95 4.79 -8.31
CA TYR A 206 -5.61 4.62 -6.90
C TYR A 206 -5.63 5.97 -6.14
N SER A 207 -6.34 6.00 -5.00
CA SER A 207 -6.39 7.16 -4.11
C SER A 207 -6.54 6.72 -2.66
N ASN A 208 -5.61 7.13 -1.81
CA ASN A 208 -5.66 6.86 -0.37
C ASN A 208 -6.86 7.55 0.31
N THR A 209 -7.36 8.64 -0.26
CA THR A 209 -8.56 9.35 0.21
C THR A 209 -9.78 8.44 0.30
N ASN A 210 -9.91 7.48 -0.62
CA ASN A 210 -10.99 6.50 -0.59
C ASN A 210 -11.02 5.72 0.72
N TYR A 211 -9.87 5.32 1.20
CA TYR A 211 -9.75 4.49 2.41
C TYR A 211 -9.79 5.33 3.71
N LEU A 212 -9.47 6.63 3.65
CA LEU A 212 -9.84 7.54 4.74
C LEU A 212 -11.36 7.58 4.91
N LEU A 213 -12.10 7.74 3.81
CA LEU A 213 -13.56 7.74 3.85
C LEU A 213 -14.14 6.40 4.28
N ALA A 214 -13.57 5.29 3.83
CA ALA A 214 -13.97 3.95 4.29
C ALA A 214 -13.79 3.78 5.80
N GLY A 215 -12.68 4.24 6.37
CA GLY A 215 -12.44 4.25 7.82
C GLY A 215 -13.42 5.14 8.56
N LEU A 216 -13.68 6.37 8.07
CA LEU A 216 -14.66 7.29 8.65
C LEU A 216 -16.09 6.73 8.59
N LEU A 217 -16.44 6.02 7.51
CA LEU A 217 -17.72 5.29 7.40
C LEU A 217 -17.83 4.24 8.49
N VAL A 218 -16.80 3.40 8.67
CA VAL A 218 -16.80 2.38 9.74
C VAL A 218 -17.02 3.01 11.10
N GLU A 219 -16.28 4.06 11.46
CA GLU A 219 -16.46 4.75 12.74
C GLU A 219 -17.88 5.33 12.89
N LYS A 220 -18.43 5.88 11.82
CA LYS A 220 -19.77 6.46 11.83
C LYS A 220 -20.86 5.45 12.09
N VAL A 221 -20.83 4.30 11.42
CA VAL A 221 -21.89 3.30 11.51
C VAL A 221 -21.79 2.40 12.74
N THR A 222 -20.56 2.19 13.25
CA THR A 222 -20.32 1.37 14.45
C THR A 222 -20.32 2.18 15.74
N GLY A 223 -20.05 3.48 15.66
CA GLY A 223 -19.83 4.34 16.83
C GLY A 223 -18.55 4.02 17.60
N ARG A 224 -17.60 3.29 16.99
CA ARG A 224 -16.34 2.85 17.59
C ARG A 224 -15.14 3.35 16.79
N PRO A 225 -13.98 3.54 17.45
CA PRO A 225 -12.73 3.83 16.73
C PRO A 225 -12.40 2.73 15.72
N PHE A 226 -11.92 3.12 14.53
CA PHE A 226 -11.58 2.19 13.45
C PHE A 226 -10.56 1.12 13.88
N GLY A 227 -9.54 1.50 14.67
CA GLY A 227 -8.54 0.56 15.19
C GLY A 227 -9.13 -0.51 16.12
N GLU A 228 -10.23 -0.21 16.81
CA GLU A 228 -10.95 -1.18 17.63
C GLU A 228 -11.72 -2.17 16.74
N GLU A 229 -12.39 -1.69 15.70
CA GLU A 229 -13.16 -2.52 14.77
C GLU A 229 -12.25 -3.51 14.02
N ILE A 230 -11.17 -3.04 13.42
CA ILE A 230 -10.23 -3.93 12.71
C ILE A 230 -9.60 -4.96 13.67
N THR A 231 -9.30 -4.56 14.91
CA THR A 231 -8.74 -5.46 15.93
C THR A 231 -9.73 -6.53 16.35
N ASN A 232 -10.98 -6.16 16.61
CA ASN A 232 -12.00 -7.08 17.12
C ASN A 232 -12.59 -7.98 16.04
N ARG A 233 -12.69 -7.48 14.80
CA ARG A 233 -13.31 -8.19 13.68
C ARG A 233 -12.34 -9.10 12.92
N ILE A 234 -11.06 -8.77 12.89
CA ILE A 234 -10.08 -9.49 12.07
C ILE A 234 -8.89 -9.98 12.89
N ILE A 235 -8.13 -9.07 13.52
CA ILE A 235 -6.83 -9.40 14.11
C ILE A 235 -6.99 -10.47 15.21
N ARG A 236 -7.92 -10.27 16.14
CA ARG A 236 -8.17 -11.20 17.24
C ARG A 236 -8.79 -12.53 16.80
N PRO A 237 -9.87 -12.55 15.99
CA PRO A 237 -10.47 -13.79 15.54
C PRO A 237 -9.50 -14.69 14.78
N LEU A 238 -8.65 -14.13 13.93
CA LEU A 238 -7.64 -14.89 13.19
C LEU A 238 -6.38 -15.20 14.01
N GLY A 239 -6.25 -14.67 15.22
CA GLY A 239 -5.08 -14.89 16.05
C GLY A 239 -3.79 -14.32 15.46
N LEU A 240 -3.84 -13.19 14.73
CA LEU A 240 -2.69 -12.50 14.14
C LEU A 240 -1.87 -11.84 15.26
N LYS A 241 -0.97 -12.59 15.88
CA LYS A 241 -0.29 -12.22 17.13
C LYS A 241 0.74 -11.10 16.95
N ASP A 242 1.26 -10.97 15.74
CA ASP A 242 2.28 -9.99 15.39
C ASP A 242 1.71 -8.81 14.60
N THR A 243 0.39 -8.79 14.40
CA THR A 243 -0.34 -7.70 13.76
C THR A 243 -1.08 -6.86 14.79
N TYR A 244 -0.98 -5.52 14.67
CA TYR A 244 -1.71 -4.62 15.54
C TYR A 244 -1.95 -3.27 14.87
N TRP A 245 -2.96 -2.57 15.40
CA TRP A 245 -3.22 -1.17 15.08
C TRP A 245 -2.43 -0.27 16.05
N PRO A 246 -1.49 0.56 15.59
CA PRO A 246 -0.80 1.53 16.42
C PRO A 246 -1.78 2.54 17.05
N ASN A 247 -1.56 2.91 18.31
CA ASN A 247 -2.34 3.95 18.94
C ASN A 247 -2.01 5.33 18.36
N ALA A 248 -2.91 6.30 18.57
CA ALA A 248 -2.64 7.69 18.18
C ALA A 248 -1.34 8.20 18.83
N GLY A 249 -0.44 8.74 18.00
CA GLY A 249 0.88 9.23 18.43
C GLY A 249 1.91 8.14 18.74
N GLU A 250 1.59 6.86 18.52
CA GLU A 250 2.55 5.77 18.69
C GLU A 250 3.43 5.63 17.47
N ARG A 251 4.69 6.04 17.61
CA ARG A 251 5.67 6.11 16.53
C ARG A 251 6.59 4.90 16.44
N ASP A 252 6.77 4.20 17.57
CA ASP A 252 7.66 3.05 17.66
C ASP A 252 6.93 1.76 17.22
N ILE A 253 7.67 0.81 16.66
CA ILE A 253 7.16 -0.53 16.35
C ILE A 253 7.32 -1.41 17.60
N ARG A 254 6.21 -1.97 18.10
CA ARG A 254 6.24 -2.89 19.24
C ARG A 254 6.91 -4.20 18.88
N GLY A 255 7.72 -4.73 19.79
CA GLY A 255 8.35 -6.03 19.65
C GLY A 255 9.51 -6.05 18.66
N THR A 256 9.93 -7.24 18.27
CA THR A 256 11.10 -7.46 17.43
C THR A 256 10.84 -7.04 15.99
N HIS A 257 11.68 -6.18 15.46
CA HIS A 257 11.57 -5.63 14.10
C HIS A 257 12.95 -5.25 13.56
N PRO A 258 13.18 -5.28 12.24
CA PRO A 258 14.31 -4.61 11.61
C PRO A 258 14.08 -3.11 11.58
N LYS A 259 15.12 -2.32 11.51
CA LYS A 259 15.00 -0.89 11.25
C LYS A 259 14.51 -0.64 9.82
N GLY A 260 13.68 0.41 9.66
CA GLY A 260 13.25 0.93 8.38
C GLY A 260 14.06 2.16 7.98
N TYR A 261 14.38 2.28 6.70
CA TYR A 261 15.24 3.34 6.18
C TYR A 261 14.53 4.17 5.13
N GLY A 262 14.86 5.46 5.09
CA GLY A 262 14.35 6.40 4.10
C GLY A 262 15.48 7.26 3.57
N ALA A 263 15.19 7.96 2.48
CA ALA A 263 16.03 8.97 1.89
C ALA A 263 15.27 10.31 1.87
N SER A 264 15.95 11.42 2.17
CA SER A 264 15.32 12.75 2.13
C SER A 264 14.96 13.18 0.70
N THR A 265 15.70 12.67 -0.27
CA THR A 265 15.42 12.77 -1.71
C THR A 265 15.91 11.49 -2.40
N PRO A 266 15.35 11.10 -3.56
CA PRO A 266 15.85 9.95 -4.32
C PRO A 266 17.37 9.99 -4.52
N GLY A 267 18.06 8.87 -4.22
CA GLY A 267 19.51 8.74 -4.34
C GLY A 267 20.34 9.39 -3.23
N SER A 268 19.72 10.02 -2.21
CA SER A 268 20.47 10.47 -1.03
C SER A 268 20.74 9.30 -0.07
N PRO A 269 21.72 9.45 0.86
CA PRO A 269 22.00 8.39 1.83
C PRO A 269 20.77 7.95 2.62
N LEU A 270 20.69 6.66 2.90
CA LEU A 270 19.64 6.08 3.73
C LEU A 270 19.84 6.48 5.20
N GLU A 271 18.77 6.95 5.83
CA GLU A 271 18.70 7.30 7.23
C GLU A 271 17.58 6.50 7.94
N ASP A 272 17.77 6.21 9.24
CA ASP A 272 16.78 5.51 10.06
C ASP A 272 15.48 6.33 10.19
N ILE A 273 14.36 5.75 9.68
CA ILE A 273 13.02 6.30 9.78
C ILE A 273 12.05 5.32 10.44
N THR A 274 12.56 4.33 11.15
CA THR A 274 11.77 3.32 11.86
C THR A 274 10.71 3.97 12.75
N ARG A 275 11.12 5.04 13.44
CA ARG A 275 10.25 5.85 14.29
C ARG A 275 9.49 6.87 13.44
N LEU A 276 8.22 6.58 13.19
CA LEU A 276 7.33 7.35 12.31
C LEU A 276 5.91 7.33 12.88
N ASP A 277 5.22 8.47 12.95
CA ASP A 277 3.78 8.50 13.22
C ASP A 277 3.02 7.98 11.99
N PRO A 278 2.34 6.83 12.07
CA PRO A 278 1.70 6.22 10.91
C PRO A 278 0.33 6.82 10.58
N SER A 279 -0.15 7.81 11.36
CA SER A 279 -1.47 8.41 11.20
C SER A 279 -1.69 9.05 9.84
N GLN A 280 -0.60 9.48 9.16
CA GLN A 280 -0.66 9.96 7.78
C GLN A 280 -1.26 8.93 6.80
N ALA A 281 -1.24 7.66 7.13
CA ALA A 281 -1.81 6.58 6.31
C ALA A 281 -3.14 6.06 6.85
N TRP A 282 -3.37 6.15 8.15
CA TRP A 282 -4.55 5.74 8.88
C TRP A 282 -5.23 4.48 8.32
N ALA A 283 -6.55 4.50 8.00
CA ALA A 283 -7.26 3.34 7.44
C ALA A 283 -6.77 2.89 6.04
N ALA A 284 -5.91 3.68 5.40
CA ALA A 284 -5.27 3.34 4.14
C ALA A 284 -3.93 2.60 4.32
N GLY A 285 -3.27 2.64 5.53
CA GLY A 285 -1.90 2.12 5.59
C GLY A 285 -1.25 2.02 6.97
N GLN A 286 -1.97 2.16 8.09
CA GLN A 286 -1.36 2.34 9.42
C GLN A 286 -0.91 1.03 10.10
N LEU A 287 -1.43 -0.14 9.72
CA LEU A 287 -1.13 -1.41 10.40
C LEU A 287 0.36 -1.71 10.50
N VAL A 288 0.74 -2.36 11.59
CA VAL A 288 2.00 -3.08 11.74
C VAL A 288 1.69 -4.57 11.73
N THR A 289 2.53 -5.36 11.03
CA THR A 289 2.30 -6.79 10.79
C THR A 289 3.62 -7.52 10.57
N THR A 290 3.55 -8.81 10.21
CA THR A 290 4.68 -9.60 9.69
C THR A 290 4.32 -10.27 8.38
N PRO A 291 5.30 -10.70 7.56
CA PRO A 291 5.01 -11.47 6.36
C PRO A 291 4.16 -12.74 6.63
N ARG A 292 4.36 -13.41 7.76
CA ARG A 292 3.52 -14.58 8.13
C ARG A 292 2.08 -14.22 8.41
N ASP A 293 1.86 -13.17 9.18
CA ASP A 293 0.49 -12.75 9.52
C ASP A 293 -0.26 -12.25 8.27
N LEU A 294 0.44 -11.61 7.30
CA LEU A 294 -0.16 -11.25 6.01
C LEU A 294 -0.56 -12.49 5.20
N ASN A 295 0.33 -13.48 5.09
CA ASN A 295 -0.01 -14.76 4.45
C ASN A 295 -1.22 -15.43 5.11
N HIS A 296 -1.26 -15.45 6.45
CA HIS A 296 -2.39 -16.00 7.20
C HIS A 296 -3.67 -15.23 6.94
N PHE A 297 -3.61 -13.90 6.99
CA PHE A 297 -4.78 -13.05 6.71
C PHE A 297 -5.32 -13.28 5.29
N PHE A 298 -4.49 -13.22 4.26
CA PHE A 298 -4.94 -13.43 2.88
C PHE A 298 -5.48 -14.85 2.64
N SER A 299 -4.85 -15.86 3.23
CA SER A 299 -5.33 -17.24 3.15
C SER A 299 -6.70 -17.42 3.83
N ALA A 300 -6.88 -16.88 5.03
CA ALA A 300 -8.14 -16.91 5.77
C ALA A 300 -9.24 -16.11 5.04
N LEU A 301 -8.89 -14.95 4.48
CA LEU A 301 -9.81 -14.10 3.72
C LEU A 301 -10.37 -14.82 2.50
N LEU A 302 -9.50 -15.36 1.63
CA LEU A 302 -9.92 -16.08 0.44
C LEU A 302 -10.49 -17.48 0.76
N GLY A 303 -10.10 -18.04 1.91
CA GLY A 303 -10.69 -19.28 2.45
C GLY A 303 -12.09 -19.12 3.01
N GLY A 304 -12.63 -17.89 3.08
CA GLY A 304 -13.99 -17.62 3.59
C GLY A 304 -14.09 -17.62 5.12
N GLU A 305 -12.96 -17.46 5.83
CA GLU A 305 -12.96 -17.39 7.31
C GLU A 305 -13.24 -15.96 7.81
N VAL A 306 -13.13 -14.95 6.94
CA VAL A 306 -13.28 -13.52 7.29
C VAL A 306 -14.60 -12.94 6.78
N LEU A 307 -15.06 -13.40 5.62
CA LEU A 307 -16.25 -12.93 4.92
C LEU A 307 -17.13 -14.13 4.52
N ASP A 308 -18.43 -13.93 4.50
CA ASP A 308 -19.34 -14.89 3.90
C ASP A 308 -19.18 -14.90 2.37
N ALA A 309 -19.67 -15.95 1.72
CA ALA A 309 -19.46 -16.19 0.29
C ALA A 309 -19.98 -15.04 -0.61
N ALA A 310 -21.03 -14.34 -0.19
CA ALA A 310 -21.59 -13.22 -0.94
C ALA A 310 -20.62 -12.00 -0.92
N GLU A 311 -20.13 -11.63 0.25
CA GLU A 311 -19.22 -10.49 0.44
C GLU A 311 -17.84 -10.79 -0.14
N LEU A 312 -17.36 -12.04 -0.03
CA LEU A 312 -16.12 -12.46 -0.66
C LEU A 312 -16.21 -12.37 -2.19
N LYS A 313 -17.35 -12.74 -2.77
CA LYS A 313 -17.60 -12.59 -4.21
C LYS A 313 -17.58 -11.12 -4.63
N GLU A 314 -18.20 -10.23 -3.84
CA GLU A 314 -18.10 -8.78 -4.10
C GLU A 314 -16.66 -8.30 -4.03
N MET A 315 -15.90 -8.73 -3.02
CA MET A 315 -14.50 -8.36 -2.85
C MET A 315 -13.61 -8.78 -4.02
N THR A 316 -13.88 -9.94 -4.59
CA THR A 316 -13.12 -10.51 -5.72
C THR A 316 -13.70 -10.16 -7.10
N THR A 317 -14.76 -9.37 -7.17
CA THR A 317 -15.26 -8.83 -8.45
C THR A 317 -14.41 -7.64 -8.87
N THR A 318 -13.60 -7.84 -9.93
CA THR A 318 -12.54 -6.91 -10.31
C THR A 318 -12.92 -6.00 -11.47
N VAL A 319 -12.18 -4.89 -11.57
CA VAL A 319 -12.07 -4.03 -12.75
C VAL A 319 -10.61 -3.97 -13.18
N PRO A 320 -10.30 -3.71 -14.47
CA PRO A 320 -8.92 -3.50 -14.89
C PRO A 320 -8.26 -2.38 -14.06
N ALA A 321 -7.12 -2.68 -13.45
CA ALA A 321 -6.26 -1.63 -12.90
C ALA A 321 -5.70 -0.81 -14.08
N ALA A 322 -5.34 0.47 -13.83
CA ALA A 322 -5.01 1.40 -14.91
C ALA A 322 -3.97 0.85 -15.89
N GLU A 323 -4.08 1.25 -17.14
CA GLU A 323 -3.05 1.02 -18.15
C GLU A 323 -1.68 1.51 -17.61
N GLY A 324 -0.69 0.62 -17.57
CA GLY A 324 0.64 0.92 -17.02
C GLY A 324 0.94 0.25 -15.68
N SER A 325 0.11 -0.68 -15.20
CA SER A 325 0.54 -1.59 -14.13
C SER A 325 1.84 -2.31 -14.55
N PRO A 326 2.84 -2.43 -13.66
CA PRO A 326 4.08 -3.15 -13.96
C PRO A 326 3.83 -4.57 -14.43
N THR A 327 2.77 -5.22 -13.93
CA THR A 327 2.34 -6.54 -14.34
C THR A 327 1.10 -6.42 -15.23
N PRO A 328 1.21 -6.67 -16.55
CA PRO A 328 0.08 -6.66 -17.47
C PRO A 328 -1.03 -7.63 -17.03
N GLY A 329 -2.28 -7.20 -17.16
CA GLY A 329 -3.43 -8.01 -16.78
C GLY A 329 -3.79 -7.94 -15.29
N THR A 330 -3.13 -7.08 -14.52
CA THR A 330 -3.51 -6.81 -13.13
C THR A 330 -4.88 -6.13 -13.07
N GLU A 331 -5.72 -6.63 -12.18
CA GLU A 331 -7.07 -6.13 -11.92
C GLU A 331 -7.21 -5.76 -10.43
N TYR A 332 -8.23 -4.96 -10.09
CA TYR A 332 -8.50 -4.55 -8.71
C TYR A 332 -9.95 -4.83 -8.31
N GLY A 333 -10.11 -5.53 -7.20
CA GLY A 333 -11.40 -5.78 -6.55
C GLY A 333 -11.75 -4.72 -5.52
N LEU A 334 -12.30 -5.12 -4.38
CA LEU A 334 -12.55 -4.23 -3.26
C LEU A 334 -11.43 -4.38 -2.21
N GLY A 335 -10.30 -3.69 -2.43
CA GLY A 335 -9.14 -3.74 -1.54
C GLY A 335 -8.16 -4.88 -1.80
N LEU A 336 -8.27 -5.56 -2.92
CA LEU A 336 -7.37 -6.61 -3.38
C LEU A 336 -6.96 -6.40 -4.83
N PHE A 337 -5.70 -6.65 -5.13
CA PHE A 337 -5.24 -6.89 -6.49
C PHE A 337 -5.38 -8.37 -6.85
N ARG A 338 -5.71 -8.62 -8.10
CA ARG A 338 -5.53 -9.89 -8.79
C ARG A 338 -4.39 -9.72 -9.79
N THR A 339 -3.28 -10.39 -9.55
CA THR A 339 -2.05 -10.25 -10.35
C THR A 339 -1.70 -11.58 -10.99
N PRO A 340 -1.67 -11.68 -12.34
CA PRO A 340 -1.21 -12.88 -13.02
C PRO A 340 0.27 -13.16 -12.71
N LEU A 341 0.60 -14.41 -12.35
CA LEU A 341 1.97 -14.87 -12.12
C LEU A 341 2.53 -15.64 -13.31
N SER A 342 3.86 -15.76 -13.40
CA SER A 342 4.57 -16.39 -14.52
C SER A 342 4.18 -17.85 -14.75
N CYS A 343 3.76 -18.57 -13.72
CA CYS A 343 3.31 -19.97 -13.81
C CYS A 343 1.82 -20.15 -14.14
N GLY A 344 1.14 -19.10 -14.56
CA GLY A 344 -0.24 -19.16 -15.05
C GLY A 344 -1.29 -19.28 -13.96
N VAL A 345 -0.98 -18.86 -12.72
CA VAL A 345 -1.93 -18.70 -11.62
C VAL A 345 -2.07 -17.25 -11.24
N ASP A 346 -3.15 -16.88 -10.62
CA ASP A 346 -3.37 -15.54 -10.10
C ASP A 346 -2.97 -15.43 -8.64
N LEU A 347 -2.32 -14.32 -8.26
CA LEU A 347 -2.06 -13.91 -6.89
C LEU A 347 -3.14 -12.92 -6.47
N TRP A 348 -3.83 -13.24 -5.40
CA TRP A 348 -4.76 -12.35 -4.72
C TRP A 348 -4.10 -11.77 -3.49
N GLY A 349 -3.95 -10.47 -3.43
CA GLY A 349 -3.28 -9.80 -2.32
C GLY A 349 -3.20 -8.31 -2.50
N HIS A 350 -2.23 -7.69 -1.85
CA HIS A 350 -1.98 -6.26 -1.97
C HIS A 350 -0.49 -5.95 -1.73
N GLY A 351 -0.01 -4.86 -2.32
CA GLY A 351 1.27 -4.28 -1.94
C GLY A 351 1.11 -3.25 -0.81
N GLY A 352 2.21 -2.88 -0.18
CA GLY A 352 2.21 -1.85 0.84
C GLY A 352 3.48 -1.03 0.82
N SER A 353 3.35 0.28 0.68
CA SER A 353 4.45 1.23 0.75
C SER A 353 4.14 2.26 1.82
N ILE A 354 5.05 2.40 2.77
CA ILE A 354 5.06 3.43 3.80
C ILE A 354 6.52 3.72 4.15
N HIS A 355 6.86 4.95 4.50
CA HIS A 355 8.24 5.31 4.78
C HIS A 355 8.94 4.30 5.71
N GLY A 356 10.08 3.80 5.26
CA GLY A 356 10.87 2.78 5.93
C GLY A 356 10.56 1.33 5.54
N TYR A 357 9.44 1.04 4.88
CA TYR A 357 9.05 -0.34 4.55
C TYR A 357 8.25 -0.41 3.25
N GLU A 358 8.54 -1.44 2.47
CA GLU A 358 7.74 -1.85 1.33
C GLU A 358 7.42 -3.33 1.43
N THR A 359 6.20 -3.73 1.07
CA THR A 359 5.72 -5.10 1.16
C THR A 359 4.94 -5.46 -0.09
N PHE A 360 5.04 -6.71 -0.54
CA PHE A 360 4.20 -7.26 -1.58
C PHE A 360 3.90 -8.73 -1.28
N GLY A 361 2.68 -9.18 -1.52
CA GLY A 361 2.33 -10.57 -1.31
C GLY A 361 0.84 -10.86 -1.39
N GLY A 362 0.52 -12.11 -1.20
CA GLY A 362 -0.84 -12.63 -1.28
C GLY A 362 -0.88 -14.16 -1.29
N VAL A 363 -2.00 -14.69 -1.76
CA VAL A 363 -2.28 -16.11 -1.85
C VAL A 363 -2.87 -16.46 -3.21
N THR A 364 -2.61 -17.65 -3.71
CA THR A 364 -3.19 -18.20 -4.92
C THR A 364 -4.40 -19.09 -4.61
N ASP A 365 -5.27 -19.34 -5.57
CA ASP A 365 -6.47 -20.19 -5.41
C ASP A 365 -6.10 -21.64 -4.97
N ASP A 366 -4.88 -22.11 -5.25
CA ASP A 366 -4.41 -23.42 -4.84
C ASP A 366 -3.71 -23.43 -3.46
N GLY A 367 -3.78 -22.31 -2.72
CA GLY A 367 -3.34 -22.18 -1.32
C GLY A 367 -1.85 -21.94 -1.14
N ARG A 368 -1.08 -21.66 -2.18
CA ARG A 368 0.30 -21.14 -2.02
C ARG A 368 0.23 -19.67 -1.61
N ALA A 369 1.05 -19.28 -0.65
CA ALA A 369 1.10 -17.92 -0.14
C ALA A 369 2.54 -17.43 -0.07
N ALA A 370 2.78 -16.19 -0.45
CA ALA A 370 4.08 -15.55 -0.26
C ALA A 370 3.91 -14.07 0.04
N THR A 371 4.65 -13.59 1.01
CA THR A 371 4.82 -12.16 1.28
C THR A 371 6.29 -11.84 1.46
N VAL A 372 6.73 -10.81 0.75
CA VAL A 372 8.06 -10.20 0.86
C VAL A 372 7.92 -8.83 1.48
N ALA A 373 8.83 -8.50 2.39
CA ALA A 373 8.99 -7.16 2.96
C ALA A 373 10.45 -6.71 2.81
N VAL A 374 10.66 -5.49 2.38
CA VAL A 374 11.97 -4.82 2.35
C VAL A 374 11.96 -3.61 3.27
N THR A 375 13.13 -3.23 3.79
CA THR A 375 13.24 -2.22 4.85
C THR A 375 13.61 -0.83 4.35
N ALA A 376 13.22 -0.52 3.14
CA ALA A 376 13.19 0.81 2.55
C ALA A 376 12.11 0.83 1.46
N LEU A 377 11.72 2.00 1.00
CA LEU A 377 10.95 2.15 -0.23
C LEU A 377 11.88 2.04 -1.44
N SER A 378 11.39 1.51 -2.57
CA SER A 378 12.10 1.54 -3.85
C SER A 378 12.55 2.96 -4.22
N SER A 379 11.75 3.99 -3.90
CA SER A 379 12.11 5.40 -4.08
C SER A 379 13.20 5.92 -3.14
N ALA A 380 13.57 5.18 -2.11
CA ALA A 380 14.67 5.53 -1.23
C ALA A 380 16.01 4.92 -1.67
N VAL A 381 15.97 3.77 -2.36
CA VAL A 381 17.17 3.04 -2.81
C VAL A 381 17.58 3.42 -4.24
N ALA A 382 16.66 3.91 -5.07
CA ALA A 382 16.93 4.32 -6.44
C ALA A 382 16.87 5.85 -6.61
N ALA A 383 17.63 6.38 -7.58
CA ALA A 383 17.78 7.82 -7.78
C ALA A 383 16.85 8.41 -8.85
N ASP A 384 16.34 7.60 -9.75
CA ASP A 384 15.46 8.01 -10.87
C ASP A 384 14.24 7.10 -10.99
N LEU A 385 13.31 7.49 -11.85
CA LEU A 385 12.03 6.79 -12.00
C LEU A 385 12.21 5.35 -12.50
N ASP A 386 13.11 5.14 -13.45
CA ASP A 386 13.31 3.82 -14.05
C ASP A 386 13.87 2.83 -13.00
N GLY A 387 14.89 3.24 -12.24
CA GLY A 387 15.42 2.43 -11.14
C GLY A 387 14.41 2.20 -10.00
N ILE A 388 13.55 3.18 -9.71
CA ILE A 388 12.46 3.02 -8.72
C ILE A 388 11.47 1.94 -9.17
N LEU A 389 11.08 1.97 -10.44
CA LEU A 389 10.16 0.98 -11.02
C LEU A 389 10.80 -0.41 -11.08
N GLU A 390 12.08 -0.49 -11.45
CA GLU A 390 12.86 -1.73 -11.51
C GLU A 390 12.98 -2.36 -10.11
N ALA A 391 13.42 -1.61 -9.10
CA ALA A 391 13.53 -2.10 -7.73
C ALA A 391 12.17 -2.57 -7.18
N HIS A 392 11.07 -1.85 -7.48
CA HIS A 392 9.72 -2.26 -7.13
C HIS A 392 9.32 -3.57 -7.82
N GLN A 393 9.62 -3.72 -9.11
CA GLN A 393 9.36 -4.94 -9.89
C GLN A 393 10.12 -6.13 -9.31
N HIS A 394 11.39 -5.96 -8.94
CA HIS A 394 12.19 -7.04 -8.34
C HIS A 394 11.61 -7.56 -7.03
N VAL A 395 10.97 -6.71 -6.21
CA VAL A 395 10.23 -7.17 -5.01
C VAL A 395 9.04 -8.05 -5.41
N GLN A 396 8.31 -7.71 -6.47
CA GLN A 396 7.20 -8.52 -6.99
C GLN A 396 7.71 -9.84 -7.61
N ASP A 397 8.81 -9.79 -8.36
CA ASP A 397 9.43 -10.96 -8.98
C ASP A 397 9.90 -11.99 -7.94
N LEU A 398 10.33 -11.53 -6.76
CA LEU A 398 10.65 -12.44 -5.66
C LEU A 398 9.42 -13.18 -5.13
N VAL A 399 8.25 -12.54 -5.11
CA VAL A 399 6.98 -13.21 -4.76
C VAL A 399 6.59 -14.21 -5.86
N ASP A 400 6.71 -13.83 -7.13
CA ASP A 400 6.48 -14.75 -8.26
C ASP A 400 7.40 -15.97 -8.15
N THR A 401 8.69 -15.77 -7.95
CA THR A 401 9.69 -16.83 -7.70
C THR A 401 9.28 -17.73 -6.54
N ALA A 402 8.83 -17.15 -5.44
CA ALA A 402 8.42 -17.88 -4.24
C ALA A 402 7.14 -18.72 -4.42
N ILE A 403 6.28 -18.36 -5.34
CA ILE A 403 5.04 -19.07 -5.64
C ILE A 403 5.25 -20.10 -6.76
N CYS A 404 6.01 -19.74 -7.81
CA CYS A 404 6.02 -20.46 -9.07
C CYS A 404 7.14 -21.51 -9.21
N ASN A 405 8.19 -21.47 -8.38
CA ASN A 405 9.30 -22.44 -8.42
C ASN A 405 9.13 -23.69 -7.52
#